data_a8c4410f40baf70f74d70d46a0b05379
#
_entry.id   a8c4410f40baf70f74d70d46a0b05379
#
_cell.length_a   1.000
_cell.length_b   1.000
_cell.length_c   1.000
_cell.angle_alpha   90.00
_cell.angle_beta   90.00
_cell.angle_gamma   90.00
#
_symmetry.space_group_name_H-M   'P 1'
#
loop_
_entity.id
_entity.type
_entity.pdbx_description
1 polymer ?
#
loop_
_entity_poly.entity_id
_entity_poly.type
_entity_poly.pdbx_seq_one_letter_code
_entity_poly.pdbx_strand_id
1 'polypeptide(L)'
;MFQPEEFLEKVAADTMVGGATLTKLLGTSAWYAPGAAGATLVEAIVRDEKKLIPCCVMLDGEYGQKDICIGVPVVIGKDGWEKIIDFHLNEEEQAKFNKSADAVRNMNSALQGLV
;
A
#
# COMPACT_ATOMS: atom_id res chain seq x y z
N MET A 1 -17.61 -16.14 9.51
CA MET A 1 -17.11 -16.10 10.91
C MET A 1 -16.18 -14.91 11.01
N PHE A 2 -16.54 -13.87 11.79
CA PHE A 2 -15.66 -12.72 11.99
C PHE A 2 -14.54 -13.10 12.93
N GLN A 3 -13.30 -12.71 12.60
CA GLN A 3 -12.14 -12.93 13.47
C GLN A 3 -12.16 -11.89 14.61
N PRO A 4 -11.71 -12.28 15.82
CA PRO A 4 -11.55 -11.33 16.92
C PRO A 4 -10.60 -10.18 16.54
N GLU A 5 -10.86 -8.98 17.04
CA GLU A 5 -10.08 -7.77 16.75
C GLU A 5 -8.59 -7.97 17.10
N GLU A 6 -8.30 -8.53 18.27
CA GLU A 6 -6.93 -8.87 18.70
C GLU A 6 -6.18 -9.76 17.69
N PHE A 7 -6.89 -10.67 17.02
CA PHE A 7 -6.30 -11.51 15.99
C PHE A 7 -5.94 -10.71 14.74
N LEU A 8 -6.82 -9.79 14.34
CA LEU A 8 -6.58 -8.91 13.18
C LEU A 8 -5.42 -7.95 13.44
N GLU A 9 -5.34 -7.37 14.64
CA GLU A 9 -4.22 -6.53 15.05
C GLU A 9 -2.88 -7.28 15.02
N LYS A 10 -2.89 -8.52 15.53
CA LYS A 10 -1.70 -9.38 15.48
C LYS A 10 -1.27 -9.69 14.04
N VAL A 11 -2.21 -10.03 13.17
CA VAL A 11 -1.93 -10.28 11.75
C VAL A 11 -1.36 -9.04 11.07
N ALA A 12 -1.90 -7.86 11.34
CA ALA A 12 -1.39 -6.61 10.81
C ALA A 12 0.05 -6.34 11.28
N ALA A 13 0.32 -6.50 12.58
CA ALA A 13 1.65 -6.31 13.15
C ALA A 13 2.67 -7.30 12.57
N ASP A 14 2.33 -8.58 12.46
CA ASP A 14 3.19 -9.61 11.88
C ASP A 14 3.47 -9.34 10.40
N THR A 15 2.47 -8.84 9.66
CA THR A 15 2.60 -8.48 8.24
C THR A 15 3.56 -7.30 8.04
N MET A 16 3.49 -6.29 8.89
CA MET A 16 4.36 -5.11 8.82
C MET A 16 5.85 -5.46 8.91
N VAL A 17 6.22 -6.49 9.66
CA VAL A 17 7.61 -6.90 9.86
C VAL A 17 8.02 -8.13 9.05
N GLY A 18 7.08 -8.79 8.40
CA GLY A 18 7.29 -10.07 7.71
C GLY A 18 8.41 -10.03 6.67
N GLY A 19 8.45 -8.99 5.84
CA GLY A 19 9.51 -8.82 4.84
C GLY A 19 10.89 -8.65 5.45
N ALA A 20 11.01 -7.84 6.50
CA ALA A 20 12.27 -7.63 7.20
C ALA A 20 12.74 -8.92 7.92
N THR A 21 11.82 -9.67 8.50
CA THR A 21 12.09 -10.96 9.15
C THR A 21 12.64 -11.95 8.13
N LEU A 22 12.01 -12.08 6.97
CA LEU A 22 12.44 -12.99 5.92
C LEU A 22 13.82 -12.59 5.38
N THR A 23 14.05 -11.31 5.13
CA THR A 23 15.36 -10.79 4.71
C THR A 23 16.47 -11.12 5.71
N LYS A 24 16.17 -10.99 7.00
CA LYS A 24 17.13 -11.35 8.07
C LYS A 24 17.46 -12.84 8.09
N LEU A 25 16.46 -13.70 7.87
CA LEU A 25 16.66 -15.16 7.84
C LEU A 25 17.43 -15.63 6.61
N LEU A 26 17.20 -15.00 5.46
CA LEU A 26 17.86 -15.34 4.20
C LEU A 26 19.25 -14.70 4.04
N GLY A 27 19.55 -13.66 4.82
CA GLY A 27 20.77 -12.85 4.63
C GLY A 27 20.76 -11.99 3.36
N THR A 28 19.67 -11.98 2.64
CA THR A 28 19.46 -11.17 1.41
C THR A 28 17.98 -10.84 1.22
N SER A 29 17.68 -9.93 0.30
CA SER A 29 16.29 -9.58 -0.03
C SER A 29 15.52 -10.79 -0.57
N ALA A 30 14.27 -10.96 -0.11
CA ALA A 30 13.36 -12.00 -0.57
C ALA A 30 12.60 -11.51 -1.80
N TRP A 31 13.03 -11.87 -3.00
CA TRP A 31 12.48 -11.34 -4.25
C TRP A 31 11.22 -12.05 -4.72
N TYR A 32 10.92 -13.23 -4.20
CA TYR A 32 9.80 -14.06 -4.69
C TYR A 32 8.44 -13.41 -4.45
N ALA A 33 8.18 -12.88 -3.24
CA ALA A 33 6.91 -12.22 -2.93
C ALA A 33 6.69 -10.92 -3.74
N PRO A 34 7.68 -10.01 -3.85
CA PRO A 34 7.59 -8.87 -4.77
C PRO A 34 7.39 -9.26 -6.22
N GLY A 35 8.07 -10.32 -6.68
CA GLY A 35 7.90 -10.85 -8.04
C GLY A 35 6.48 -11.38 -8.28
N ALA A 36 5.92 -12.12 -7.34
CA ALA A 36 4.54 -12.62 -7.43
C ALA A 36 3.52 -11.48 -7.40
N ALA A 37 3.73 -10.47 -6.54
CA ALA A 37 2.87 -9.29 -6.49
C ALA A 37 2.91 -8.50 -7.82
N GLY A 38 4.10 -8.31 -8.39
CA GLY A 38 4.26 -7.69 -9.70
C GLY A 38 3.57 -8.49 -10.81
N ALA A 39 3.71 -9.82 -10.81
CA ALA A 39 3.04 -10.69 -11.77
C ALA A 39 1.50 -10.58 -11.67
N THR A 40 0.95 -10.54 -10.46
CA THR A 40 -0.49 -10.35 -10.23
C THR A 40 -0.98 -9.02 -10.81
N LEU A 41 -0.20 -7.94 -10.63
CA LEU A 41 -0.54 -6.63 -11.17
C LEU A 41 -0.51 -6.63 -12.71
N VAL A 42 0.52 -7.20 -13.31
CA VAL A 42 0.65 -7.34 -14.77
C VAL A 42 -0.50 -8.17 -15.35
N GLU A 43 -0.86 -9.27 -14.70
CA GLU A 43 -1.99 -10.11 -15.10
C GLU A 43 -3.30 -9.34 -15.11
N ALA A 44 -3.57 -8.56 -14.06
CA ALA A 44 -4.78 -7.74 -13.96
C ALA A 44 -4.86 -6.69 -15.08
N ILE A 45 -3.72 -6.10 -15.48
CA ILE A 45 -3.64 -5.14 -16.59
C ILE A 45 -3.87 -5.84 -17.93
N VAL A 46 -3.10 -6.89 -18.22
CA VAL A 46 -3.13 -7.59 -19.52
C VAL A 46 -4.50 -8.22 -19.80
N ARG A 47 -5.15 -8.73 -18.76
CA ARG A 47 -6.48 -9.37 -18.87
C ARG A 47 -7.65 -8.40 -18.65
N ASP A 48 -7.38 -7.14 -18.37
CA ASP A 48 -8.42 -6.13 -18.03
C ASP A 48 -9.35 -6.60 -16.90
N GLU A 49 -8.79 -7.17 -15.84
CA GLU A 49 -9.57 -7.86 -14.80
C GLU A 49 -10.43 -6.92 -13.94
N LYS A 50 -10.17 -5.61 -13.97
CA LYS A 50 -10.80 -4.63 -13.07
C LYS A 50 -10.67 -5.03 -11.60
N LYS A 51 -9.51 -5.53 -11.25
CA LYS A 51 -9.23 -6.12 -9.95
C LYS A 51 -8.95 -5.04 -8.91
N LEU A 52 -9.53 -5.19 -7.73
CA LEU A 52 -9.23 -4.34 -6.58
C LEU A 52 -7.91 -4.80 -5.95
N ILE A 53 -6.89 -3.96 -6.03
CA ILE A 53 -5.54 -4.24 -5.50
C ILE A 53 -5.05 -3.02 -4.74
N PRO A 54 -4.43 -3.17 -3.54
CA PRO A 54 -3.75 -2.06 -2.89
C PRO A 54 -2.48 -1.70 -3.65
N CYS A 55 -2.41 -0.45 -4.14
CA CYS A 55 -1.26 0.08 -4.86
C CYS A 55 -0.88 1.47 -4.38
N CYS A 56 0.39 1.82 -4.54
CA CYS A 56 0.88 3.17 -4.29
C CYS A 56 0.57 4.04 -5.51
N VAL A 57 -0.32 5.02 -5.33
CA VAL A 57 -0.73 5.96 -6.38
C VAL A 57 -0.74 7.39 -5.86
N MET A 58 -0.65 8.37 -6.78
CA MET A 58 -0.76 9.79 -6.46
C MET A 58 -2.19 10.11 -6.03
N LEU A 59 -2.36 10.73 -4.87
CA LEU A 59 -3.64 11.21 -4.37
C LEU A 59 -3.84 12.68 -4.72
N ASP A 60 -5.08 13.05 -5.02
CA ASP A 60 -5.54 14.42 -5.30
C ASP A 60 -6.80 14.79 -4.50
N GLY A 61 -6.83 14.44 -3.24
CA GLY A 61 -7.92 14.74 -2.31
C GLY A 61 -8.49 13.52 -1.59
N GLU A 62 -8.31 12.32 -2.15
CA GLU A 62 -8.78 11.09 -1.55
C GLU A 62 -8.14 10.87 -0.17
N TYR A 63 -8.90 10.31 0.77
CA TYR A 63 -8.49 10.12 2.16
C TYR A 63 -7.99 11.40 2.86
N GLY A 64 -8.41 12.60 2.36
CA GLY A 64 -7.94 13.89 2.85
C GLY A 64 -6.47 14.20 2.53
N GLN A 65 -5.86 13.48 1.58
CA GLN A 65 -4.46 13.64 1.20
C GLN A 65 -4.33 14.16 -0.24
N LYS A 66 -3.32 14.98 -0.49
CA LYS A 66 -3.03 15.55 -1.81
C LYS A 66 -1.53 15.60 -2.06
N ASP A 67 -1.14 15.49 -3.35
CA ASP A 67 0.25 15.59 -3.81
C ASP A 67 1.20 14.62 -3.11
N ILE A 68 0.73 13.39 -2.90
CA ILE A 68 1.49 12.32 -2.24
C ILE A 68 1.20 10.97 -2.88
N CYS A 69 2.24 10.16 -3.07
CA CYS A 69 2.09 8.76 -3.45
C CYS A 69 2.05 7.90 -2.18
N ILE A 70 0.92 7.22 -1.97
CA ILE A 70 0.73 6.34 -0.81
C ILE A 70 -0.15 5.15 -1.21
N GLY A 71 -0.03 4.03 -0.48
CA GLY A 71 -0.80 2.82 -0.74
C GLY A 71 -2.26 2.98 -0.38
N VAL A 72 -3.14 2.80 -1.37
CA VAL A 72 -4.59 2.81 -1.24
C VAL A 72 -5.22 1.73 -2.12
N PRO A 73 -6.46 1.29 -1.84
CA PRO A 73 -7.17 0.37 -2.72
C PRO A 73 -7.52 1.04 -4.05
N VAL A 74 -7.11 0.40 -5.16
CA VAL A 74 -7.38 0.89 -6.52
C VAL A 74 -7.92 -0.22 -7.40
N VAL A 75 -8.72 0.15 -8.39
CA VAL A 75 -9.15 -0.75 -9.45
C VAL A 75 -8.09 -0.74 -10.55
N ILE A 76 -7.56 -1.92 -10.85
CA ILE A 76 -6.55 -2.14 -11.90
C ILE A 76 -7.19 -2.82 -13.10
N GLY A 77 -7.04 -2.21 -14.26
CA GLY A 77 -7.47 -2.73 -15.55
C GLY A 77 -6.44 -2.42 -16.63
N LYS A 78 -6.85 -2.54 -17.89
CA LYS A 78 -5.96 -2.41 -19.06
C LYS A 78 -5.21 -1.08 -19.14
N ASP A 79 -5.78 -0.01 -18.58
CA ASP A 79 -5.19 1.33 -18.62
C ASP A 79 -4.31 1.63 -17.36
N GLY A 80 -4.00 0.59 -16.57
CA GLY A 80 -3.29 0.68 -15.30
C GLY A 80 -4.27 0.86 -14.14
N TRP A 81 -3.99 1.77 -13.19
CA TRP A 81 -4.98 2.11 -12.17
C TRP A 81 -6.03 3.05 -12.76
N GLU A 82 -7.30 2.69 -12.58
CA GLU A 82 -8.42 3.38 -13.23
C GLU A 82 -9.28 4.15 -12.23
N LYS A 83 -9.31 3.70 -10.98
CA LYS A 83 -10.11 4.31 -9.93
C LYS A 83 -9.52 4.02 -8.55
N ILE A 84 -9.41 5.05 -7.74
CA ILE A 84 -9.17 4.93 -6.29
C ILE A 84 -10.51 4.61 -5.62
N ILE A 85 -10.51 3.64 -4.72
CA ILE A 85 -11.68 3.34 -3.88
C ILE A 85 -11.46 4.01 -2.54
N ASP A 86 -12.27 5.03 -2.30
CA ASP A 86 -12.24 5.78 -1.04
C ASP A 86 -13.15 5.06 -0.02
N PHE A 87 -12.55 4.32 0.89
CA PHE A 87 -13.25 3.74 2.02
C PHE A 87 -13.40 4.78 3.13
N HIS A 88 -14.57 4.80 3.74
CA HIS A 88 -14.79 5.65 4.89
C HIS A 88 -14.00 5.11 6.09
N LEU A 89 -12.90 5.78 6.42
CA LEU A 89 -12.07 5.45 7.58
C LEU A 89 -12.72 6.01 8.85
N ASN A 90 -12.66 5.26 9.94
CA ASN A 90 -12.99 5.82 11.25
C ASN A 90 -11.88 6.77 11.74
N GLU A 91 -12.11 7.48 12.84
CA GLU A 91 -11.17 8.50 13.35
C GLU A 91 -9.78 7.92 13.66
N GLU A 92 -9.72 6.71 14.22
CA GLU A 92 -8.46 6.04 14.56
C GLU A 92 -7.70 5.61 13.30
N GLU A 93 -8.40 5.03 12.33
CA GLU A 93 -7.82 4.63 11.03
C GLU A 93 -7.32 5.85 10.26
N GLN A 94 -8.10 6.94 10.23
CA GLN A 94 -7.69 8.19 9.60
C GLN A 94 -6.45 8.78 10.27
N ALA A 95 -6.35 8.72 11.59
CA ALA A 95 -5.16 9.17 12.31
C ALA A 95 -3.92 8.34 11.97
N LYS A 96 -4.05 7.01 11.88
CA LYS A 96 -2.98 6.11 11.45
C LYS A 96 -2.56 6.39 10.00
N PHE A 97 -3.52 6.62 9.11
CA PHE A 97 -3.27 6.96 7.71
C PHE A 97 -2.53 8.30 7.58
N ASN A 98 -2.98 9.33 8.29
CA ASN A 98 -2.33 10.65 8.31
C ASN A 98 -0.88 10.55 8.80
N LYS A 99 -0.62 9.79 9.86
CA LYS A 99 0.74 9.54 10.36
C LYS A 99 1.63 8.88 9.29
N SER A 100 1.08 7.93 8.54
CA SER A 100 1.80 7.29 7.43
C SER A 100 2.10 8.28 6.30
N ALA A 101 1.13 9.12 5.94
CA ALA A 101 1.29 10.17 4.94
C ALA A 101 2.37 11.19 5.35
N ASP A 102 2.38 11.60 6.61
CA ASP A 102 3.40 12.51 7.14
C ASP A 102 4.81 11.91 7.09
N ALA A 103 4.95 10.62 7.37
CA ALA A 103 6.22 9.93 7.24
C ALA A 103 6.75 9.94 5.79
N VAL A 104 5.86 9.72 4.81
CA VAL A 104 6.22 9.80 3.38
C VAL A 104 6.60 11.24 3.00
N ARG A 105 5.85 12.26 3.43
CA ARG A 105 6.18 13.68 3.18
C ARG A 105 7.54 14.06 3.75
N ASN A 106 7.81 13.64 4.99
CA ASN A 106 9.10 13.89 5.62
C ASN A 106 10.25 13.24 4.84
N MET A 107 10.04 12.04 4.31
CA MET A 107 11.05 11.39 3.47
C MET A 107 11.23 12.12 2.13
N ASN A 108 10.14 12.54 1.49
CA ASN A 108 10.18 13.31 0.25
C ASN A 108 10.86 14.66 0.42
N SER A 109 10.71 15.31 1.58
CA SER A 109 11.37 16.59 1.85
C SER A 109 12.90 16.49 1.87
N ALA A 110 13.46 15.33 2.16
CA ALA A 110 14.91 15.08 2.10
C ALA A 110 15.47 15.12 0.67
N LEU A 111 14.60 15.03 -0.35
CA LEU A 111 14.98 15.16 -1.77
C LEU A 111 15.06 16.62 -2.22
N GLN A 112 14.51 17.56 -1.44
CA GLN A 112 14.57 18.99 -1.75
C GLN A 112 16.02 19.46 -1.63
N GLY A 113 16.59 19.90 -2.74
CA GLY A 113 18.00 20.31 -2.82
C GLY A 113 18.94 19.29 -3.46
N LEU A 114 18.42 18.12 -3.87
CA LEU A 114 19.14 17.14 -4.66
C LEU A 114 18.80 17.21 -6.16
N VAL A 115 17.82 18.02 -6.52
CA VAL A 115 17.35 18.27 -7.90
C VAL A 115 17.51 19.73 -8.23
#